data_5d3d5eb15c7349634860275b0c64b8d0
#
_entry.id   5d3d5eb15c7349634860275b0c64b8d0
#
_cell.length_a   1.000
_cell.length_b   1.000
_cell.length_c   1.000
_cell.angle_alpha   90.00
_cell.angle_beta   90.00
_cell.angle_gamma   90.00
#
_symmetry.space_group_name_H-M   'P 1'
#
loop_
_entity.id
_entity.type
_entity.pdbx_description
1 polymer ?
#
loop_
_entity_poly.entity_id
_entity_poly.type
_entity_poly.pdbx_seq_one_letter_code
_entity_poly.pdbx_strand_id
1 'polypeptide(L)'
;MKSREISLLLTLIVALLPILSCNADEIPAMSTGYVSRGSTRVSFQYPATCEIVDEGSIGTLVYLTESDYISLMIPKGKMSGTAAVHDYIGDFGEITELSETMNVFAVHGDENHRMPYLDVVEIGVNLPDGTGLIVCAYCPYGHTEVYDLLITVLSSITNTTVLDNWLNNEWIPMVTKQ
;
A
#
# COMPACT_ATOMS: atom_id res chain seq x y z
N MET A 1 65.07 0.63 0.57
CA MET A 1 63.98 0.27 1.53
C MET A 1 62.73 1.14 1.50
N LYS A 2 62.53 2.07 0.53
CA LYS A 2 61.35 2.96 0.51
C LYS A 2 60.22 2.55 -0.48
N SER A 3 60.50 1.65 -1.44
CA SER A 3 59.49 1.32 -2.48
C SER A 3 58.51 0.20 -2.07
N ARG A 4 58.83 -0.64 -1.09
CA ARG A 4 57.94 -1.75 -0.66
C ARG A 4 56.83 -1.28 0.29
N GLU A 5 57.06 -0.24 1.08
CA GLU A 5 56.05 0.29 2.01
C GLU A 5 54.95 1.08 1.28
N ILE A 6 55.29 1.79 0.20
CA ILE A 6 54.34 2.52 -0.62
C ILE A 6 53.42 1.55 -1.39
N SER A 7 53.94 0.41 -1.83
CA SER A 7 53.16 -0.61 -2.53
C SER A 7 52.11 -1.29 -1.62
N LEU A 8 52.49 -1.51 -0.33
CA LEU A 8 51.57 -2.10 0.66
C LEU A 8 50.45 -1.13 1.06
N LEU A 9 50.77 0.17 1.16
CA LEU A 9 49.76 1.18 1.47
C LEU A 9 48.74 1.37 0.34
N LEU A 10 49.22 1.34 -0.92
CA LEU A 10 48.32 1.43 -2.09
C LEU A 10 47.42 0.20 -2.21
N THR A 11 47.92 -0.99 -1.92
CA THR A 11 47.13 -2.23 -1.94
C THR A 11 46.06 -2.25 -0.84
N LEU A 12 46.37 -1.66 0.35
CA LEU A 12 45.41 -1.55 1.45
C LEU A 12 44.29 -0.55 1.15
N ILE A 13 44.58 0.55 0.45
CA ILE A 13 43.56 1.56 0.05
C ILE A 13 42.63 0.99 -1.01
N VAL A 14 43.14 0.20 -1.97
CA VAL A 14 42.30 -0.42 -3.01
C VAL A 14 41.44 -1.54 -2.44
N ALA A 15 41.87 -2.25 -1.38
CA ALA A 15 41.07 -3.29 -0.73
C ALA A 15 39.96 -2.73 0.19
N LEU A 16 40.09 -1.46 0.64
CA LEU A 16 39.06 -0.79 1.46
C LEU A 16 37.99 -0.04 0.67
N LEU A 17 38.21 0.21 -0.63
CA LEU A 17 37.24 0.89 -1.50
C LEU A 17 35.91 0.14 -1.73
N PRO A 18 35.84 -1.21 -1.75
CA PRO A 18 34.56 -1.89 -1.86
C PRO A 18 33.72 -1.91 -0.56
N ILE A 19 34.31 -1.54 0.60
CA ILE A 19 33.59 -1.57 1.88
C ILE A 19 32.85 -0.24 2.15
N LEU A 20 33.15 0.83 1.41
CA LEU A 20 32.47 2.12 1.46
C LEU A 20 31.33 2.27 0.41
N SER A 21 31.03 1.20 -0.33
CA SER A 21 29.78 1.05 -1.04
C SER A 21 28.69 0.66 -0.02
N CYS A 22 28.54 1.45 1.04
CA CYS A 22 27.36 1.41 1.88
C CYS A 22 26.16 1.72 1.02
N ASN A 23 25.27 0.76 0.92
CA ASN A 23 23.88 0.86 0.62
C ASN A 23 23.34 2.28 0.91
N ALA A 24 23.40 3.17 -0.05
CA ALA A 24 22.37 4.15 -0.21
C ALA A 24 21.11 3.29 -0.40
N ASP A 25 20.17 3.32 0.52
CA ASP A 25 18.85 2.73 0.33
C ASP A 25 18.39 3.22 -1.02
N GLU A 26 18.43 2.34 -2.01
CA GLU A 26 18.02 2.66 -3.37
C GLU A 26 16.53 2.95 -3.24
N ILE A 27 16.17 4.24 -3.35
CA ILE A 27 14.76 4.64 -3.36
C ILE A 27 14.12 3.80 -4.46
N PRO A 28 13.15 2.95 -4.15
CA PRO A 28 12.58 2.04 -5.13
C PRO A 28 12.04 2.85 -6.30
N ALA A 29 12.36 2.43 -7.53
CA ALA A 29 11.82 3.05 -8.72
C ALA A 29 10.29 2.99 -8.68
N MET A 30 9.64 4.13 -8.99
CA MET A 30 8.19 4.26 -8.98
C MET A 30 7.65 4.25 -10.41
N SER A 31 6.51 3.59 -10.59
CA SER A 31 5.74 3.57 -11.82
C SER A 31 4.40 4.27 -11.63
N THR A 32 3.76 4.68 -12.74
CA THR A 32 2.43 5.32 -12.70
C THR A 32 1.36 4.35 -13.16
N GLY A 33 0.37 4.10 -12.30
CA GLY A 33 -0.84 3.36 -12.59
C GLY A 33 -2.05 4.27 -12.71
N TYR A 34 -3.17 3.69 -13.15
CA TYR A 34 -4.44 4.39 -13.29
C TYR A 34 -5.59 3.47 -12.91
N VAL A 35 -6.57 4.02 -12.21
CA VAL A 35 -7.89 3.42 -12.08
C VAL A 35 -8.91 4.29 -12.82
N SER A 36 -9.80 3.67 -13.57
CA SER A 36 -10.73 4.38 -14.44
C SER A 36 -12.16 3.82 -14.34
N ARG A 37 -13.14 4.74 -14.40
CA ARG A 37 -14.55 4.37 -14.57
C ARG A 37 -15.29 5.40 -15.39
N GLY A 38 -15.76 5.01 -16.57
CA GLY A 38 -16.35 5.94 -17.54
C GLY A 38 -15.33 7.00 -17.96
N SER A 39 -15.65 8.27 -17.75
CA SER A 39 -14.74 9.40 -18.03
C SER A 39 -13.83 9.78 -16.85
N THR A 40 -14.08 9.21 -15.66
CA THR A 40 -13.28 9.49 -14.47
C THR A 40 -12.03 8.63 -14.48
N ARG A 41 -10.88 9.25 -14.20
CA ARG A 41 -9.58 8.57 -14.13
C ARG A 41 -8.76 9.16 -13.01
N VAL A 42 -8.24 8.31 -12.13
CA VAL A 42 -7.34 8.67 -11.04
C VAL A 42 -5.98 8.03 -11.30
N SER A 43 -4.92 8.83 -11.26
CA SER A 43 -3.54 8.36 -11.37
C SER A 43 -2.96 8.11 -9.98
N PHE A 44 -2.09 7.13 -9.85
CA PHE A 44 -1.37 6.83 -8.62
C PHE A 44 0.05 6.34 -8.93
N GLN A 45 0.93 6.43 -7.92
CA GLN A 45 2.29 5.87 -8.00
C GLN A 45 2.34 4.54 -7.26
N TYR A 46 3.14 3.60 -7.76
CA TYR A 46 3.38 2.30 -7.13
C TYR A 46 4.83 1.85 -7.38
N PRO A 47 5.42 0.98 -6.52
CA PRO A 47 6.77 0.45 -6.74
C PRO A 47 6.85 -0.29 -8.07
N ALA A 48 7.87 -0.02 -8.89
CA ALA A 48 8.04 -0.64 -10.21
C ALA A 48 8.28 -2.16 -10.16
N THR A 49 8.52 -2.70 -8.97
CA THR A 49 8.62 -4.14 -8.70
C THR A 49 7.27 -4.85 -8.60
N CYS A 50 6.18 -4.10 -8.42
CA CYS A 50 4.83 -4.64 -8.33
C CYS A 50 4.25 -4.91 -9.73
N GLU A 51 3.45 -5.96 -9.85
CA GLU A 51 2.64 -6.21 -11.03
C GLU A 51 1.34 -5.42 -10.95
N ILE A 52 0.87 -4.89 -12.09
CA ILE A 52 -0.41 -4.17 -12.18
C ILE A 52 -1.33 -4.85 -13.18
N VAL A 53 -2.59 -5.04 -12.80
CA VAL A 53 -3.64 -5.60 -13.65
C VAL A 53 -4.84 -4.66 -13.70
N ASP A 54 -5.19 -4.19 -14.88
CA ASP A 54 -6.42 -3.39 -15.10
C ASP A 54 -7.59 -4.33 -15.43
N GLU A 55 -8.55 -4.42 -14.52
CA GLU A 55 -9.77 -5.20 -14.67
C GLU A 55 -10.96 -4.36 -15.22
N GLY A 56 -10.66 -3.24 -15.80
CA GLY A 56 -11.62 -2.36 -16.45
C GLY A 56 -12.60 -1.74 -15.45
N SER A 57 -13.90 -2.07 -15.58
CA SER A 57 -14.93 -1.47 -14.71
C SER A 57 -14.93 -2.00 -13.27
N ILE A 58 -14.19 -3.06 -12.98
CA ILE A 58 -14.05 -3.64 -11.65
C ILE A 58 -13.01 -2.88 -10.85
N GLY A 59 -11.92 -2.45 -11.51
CA GLY A 59 -10.87 -1.67 -10.86
C GLY A 59 -9.49 -2.00 -11.38
N THR A 60 -8.49 -1.65 -10.60
CA THR A 60 -7.08 -1.91 -10.89
C THR A 60 -6.46 -2.60 -9.68
N LEU A 61 -5.76 -3.70 -9.94
CA LEU A 61 -5.04 -4.48 -8.93
C LEU A 61 -3.55 -4.16 -8.99
N VAL A 62 -2.91 -4.04 -7.84
CA VAL A 62 -1.46 -3.90 -7.71
C VAL A 62 -0.97 -5.01 -6.79
N TYR A 63 -0.21 -5.93 -7.34
CA TYR A 63 0.29 -7.12 -6.65
C TYR A 63 1.69 -6.87 -6.12
N LEU A 64 1.88 -7.06 -4.82
CA LEU A 64 3.19 -7.18 -4.18
C LEU A 64 3.71 -8.62 -4.35
N THR A 65 2.82 -9.59 -4.12
CA THR A 65 2.99 -11.04 -4.38
C THR A 65 1.70 -11.59 -4.96
N GLU A 66 1.62 -12.90 -5.23
CA GLU A 66 0.38 -13.55 -5.67
C GLU A 66 -0.76 -13.46 -4.64
N SER A 67 -0.43 -13.35 -3.35
CA SER A 67 -1.39 -13.32 -2.24
C SER A 67 -1.53 -11.97 -1.56
N ASP A 68 -0.58 -11.06 -1.76
CA ASP A 68 -0.55 -9.74 -1.14
C ASP A 68 -0.75 -8.68 -2.22
N TYR A 69 -1.91 -8.05 -2.21
CA TYR A 69 -2.25 -7.06 -3.23
C TYR A 69 -3.19 -5.99 -2.70
N ILE A 70 -3.24 -4.89 -3.41
CA ILE A 70 -4.28 -3.88 -3.24
C ILE A 70 -5.16 -3.80 -4.49
N SER A 71 -6.43 -3.49 -4.29
CA SER A 71 -7.35 -3.14 -5.37
C SER A 71 -7.79 -1.68 -5.24
N LEU A 72 -7.86 -0.98 -6.34
CA LEU A 72 -8.38 0.38 -6.42
C LEU A 72 -9.64 0.39 -7.30
N MET A 73 -10.70 1.01 -6.83
CA MET A 73 -11.96 1.10 -7.56
C MET A 73 -12.59 2.48 -7.40
N ILE A 74 -13.14 3.00 -8.52
CA ILE A 74 -14.02 4.18 -8.48
C ILE A 74 -15.46 3.67 -8.33
N PRO A 75 -16.22 4.11 -7.29
CA PRO A 75 -17.61 3.67 -7.08
C PRO A 75 -18.53 3.99 -8.25
N LYS A 76 -19.65 3.29 -8.34
CA LYS A 76 -20.69 3.58 -9.35
C LYS A 76 -21.35 4.93 -9.08
N GLY A 77 -21.67 5.65 -10.16
CA GLY A 77 -22.33 6.95 -10.05
C GLY A 77 -21.41 8.04 -9.51
N LYS A 78 -21.98 8.99 -8.76
CA LYS A 78 -21.24 10.06 -8.08
C LYS A 78 -21.16 9.81 -6.56
N MET A 79 -21.08 8.55 -6.16
CA MET A 79 -20.97 8.17 -4.77
C MET A 79 -19.60 8.58 -4.23
N SER A 80 -19.55 9.14 -3.03
CA SER A 80 -18.29 9.37 -2.34
C SER A 80 -17.64 8.04 -1.93
N GLY A 81 -16.32 8.01 -1.79
CA GLY A 81 -15.61 6.82 -1.35
C GLY A 81 -16.07 6.35 0.03
N THR A 82 -16.24 7.29 0.97
CA THR A 82 -16.72 6.99 2.32
C THR A 82 -18.15 6.41 2.33
N ALA A 83 -19.07 6.92 1.52
CA ALA A 83 -20.41 6.35 1.38
C ALA A 83 -20.40 4.99 0.69
N ALA A 84 -19.49 4.78 -0.25
CA ALA A 84 -19.38 3.53 -0.99
C ALA A 84 -18.93 2.37 -0.10
N VAL A 85 -18.00 2.60 0.85
CA VAL A 85 -17.62 1.58 1.83
C VAL A 85 -18.83 1.15 2.66
N HIS A 86 -19.67 2.09 3.12
CA HIS A 86 -20.92 1.75 3.82
C HIS A 86 -21.86 0.89 2.97
N ASP A 87 -21.99 1.19 1.67
CA ASP A 87 -22.86 0.44 0.76
C ASP A 87 -22.33 -0.98 0.47
N TYR A 88 -21.00 -1.14 0.36
CA TYR A 88 -20.38 -2.43 0.06
C TYR A 88 -20.36 -3.36 1.28
N ILE A 89 -20.08 -2.82 2.46
CA ILE A 89 -19.90 -3.60 3.69
C ILE A 89 -21.24 -3.87 4.36
N GLY A 90 -22.20 -2.92 4.30
CA GLY A 90 -23.52 -3.07 4.90
C GLY A 90 -23.42 -3.46 6.40
N ASP A 91 -24.07 -4.59 6.75
CA ASP A 91 -24.10 -5.08 8.14
C ASP A 91 -22.94 -5.99 8.53
N PHE A 92 -21.85 -6.05 7.71
CA PHE A 92 -20.75 -7.01 7.93
C PHE A 92 -19.74 -6.60 9.00
N GLY A 93 -19.77 -5.37 9.48
CA GLY A 93 -18.85 -4.92 10.52
C GLY A 93 -18.90 -3.43 10.80
N GLU A 94 -18.04 -3.00 11.70
CA GLU A 94 -17.92 -1.61 12.13
C GLU A 94 -16.99 -0.83 11.21
N ILE A 95 -17.42 0.37 10.82
CA ILE A 95 -16.63 1.29 10.01
C ILE A 95 -16.08 2.36 10.93
N THR A 96 -14.76 2.56 10.89
CA THR A 96 -14.07 3.60 11.64
C THR A 96 -13.91 4.85 10.76
N GLU A 97 -14.41 5.98 11.21
CA GLU A 97 -14.14 7.28 10.58
C GLU A 97 -12.76 7.78 11.00
N LEU A 98 -11.83 7.85 10.05
CA LEU A 98 -10.48 8.39 10.29
C LEU A 98 -10.44 9.91 10.12
N SER A 99 -11.25 10.44 9.22
CA SER A 99 -11.42 11.87 8.97
C SER A 99 -12.72 12.12 8.19
N GLU A 100 -13.05 13.41 7.93
CA GLU A 100 -14.19 13.79 7.07
C GLU A 100 -14.10 13.23 5.63
N THR A 101 -12.92 12.90 5.17
CA THR A 101 -12.66 12.43 3.80
C THR A 101 -12.20 10.98 3.72
N MET A 102 -12.06 10.30 4.84
CA MET A 102 -11.53 8.93 4.88
C MET A 102 -12.17 8.11 6.00
N ASN A 103 -12.67 6.94 5.63
CA ASN A 103 -13.08 5.91 6.58
C ASN A 103 -12.42 4.57 6.25
N VAL A 104 -12.42 3.66 7.21
CA VAL A 104 -11.85 2.33 7.07
C VAL A 104 -12.78 1.28 7.66
N PHE A 105 -12.83 0.15 6.98
CA PHE A 105 -13.34 -1.10 7.47
C PHE A 105 -12.21 -2.12 7.44
N ALA A 106 -12.05 -2.92 8.51
CA ALA A 106 -11.01 -3.92 8.56
C ALA A 106 -11.52 -5.22 9.17
N VAL A 107 -11.06 -6.33 8.62
CA VAL A 107 -11.41 -7.67 9.05
C VAL A 107 -10.16 -8.52 9.18
N HIS A 108 -10.03 -9.16 10.34
CA HIS A 108 -9.15 -10.29 10.57
C HIS A 108 -10.01 -11.55 10.54
N GLY A 109 -10.02 -12.25 9.39
CA GLY A 109 -10.96 -13.32 9.11
C GLY A 109 -10.55 -14.66 9.74
N ASP A 110 -11.18 -15.06 10.84
CA ASP A 110 -11.00 -16.38 11.44
C ASP A 110 -11.50 -17.54 10.54
N GLU A 111 -11.37 -18.77 11.01
CA GLU A 111 -11.77 -19.99 10.27
C GLU A 111 -13.27 -20.03 9.87
N ASN A 112 -14.11 -19.27 10.54
CA ASN A 112 -15.56 -19.21 10.33
C ASN A 112 -15.98 -18.02 9.44
N HIS A 113 -15.04 -17.14 9.12
CA HIS A 113 -15.30 -15.96 8.31
C HIS A 113 -15.44 -16.30 6.82
N ARG A 114 -16.12 -15.43 6.04
CA ARG A 114 -16.23 -15.58 4.57
C ARG A 114 -14.88 -15.50 3.87
N MET A 115 -13.90 -14.85 4.49
CA MET A 115 -12.51 -14.74 4.04
C MET A 115 -11.60 -15.36 5.11
N PRO A 116 -11.60 -16.70 5.25
CA PRO A 116 -10.84 -17.35 6.30
C PRO A 116 -9.33 -17.13 6.10
N TYR A 117 -8.65 -16.83 7.20
CA TYR A 117 -7.19 -16.63 7.24
C TYR A 117 -6.68 -15.46 6.35
N LEU A 118 -7.53 -14.48 6.08
CA LEU A 118 -7.16 -13.26 5.37
C LEU A 118 -7.36 -12.03 6.25
N ASP A 119 -6.42 -11.11 6.16
CA ASP A 119 -6.55 -9.74 6.63
C ASP A 119 -7.02 -8.87 5.46
N VAL A 120 -8.09 -8.12 5.69
CA VAL A 120 -8.66 -7.20 4.70
C VAL A 120 -8.80 -5.82 5.33
N VAL A 121 -8.29 -4.81 4.66
CA VAL A 121 -8.48 -3.40 5.02
C VAL A 121 -9.07 -2.67 3.82
N GLU A 122 -10.31 -2.22 3.94
CA GLU A 122 -11.03 -1.47 2.93
C GLU A 122 -11.16 0.00 3.33
N ILE A 123 -10.77 0.89 2.46
CA ILE A 123 -10.70 2.33 2.71
C ILE A 123 -11.55 3.07 1.70
N GLY A 124 -12.46 3.89 2.19
CA GLY A 124 -13.18 4.87 1.39
C GLY A 124 -12.51 6.24 1.47
N VAL A 125 -12.21 6.82 0.33
CA VAL A 125 -11.55 8.12 0.22
C VAL A 125 -12.38 9.06 -0.63
N ASN A 126 -12.56 10.30 -0.16
CA ASN A 126 -13.15 11.40 -0.93
C ASN A 126 -12.03 12.31 -1.40
N LEU A 127 -11.78 12.35 -2.70
CA LEU A 127 -10.76 13.20 -3.30
C LEU A 127 -11.23 14.67 -3.38
N PRO A 128 -10.31 15.65 -3.42
CA PRO A 128 -10.68 17.09 -3.43
C PRO A 128 -11.55 17.52 -4.61
N ASP A 129 -11.50 16.81 -5.73
CA ASP A 129 -12.34 17.06 -6.91
C ASP A 129 -13.76 16.43 -6.80
N GLY A 130 -14.07 15.81 -5.67
CA GLY A 130 -15.33 15.12 -5.40
C GLY A 130 -15.37 13.69 -5.92
N THR A 131 -14.27 13.17 -6.49
CA THR A 131 -14.20 11.75 -6.88
C THR A 131 -14.11 10.87 -5.64
N GLY A 132 -14.98 9.87 -5.56
CA GLY A 132 -14.86 8.78 -4.57
C GLY A 132 -13.88 7.72 -5.06
N LEU A 133 -13.10 7.17 -4.13
CA LEU A 133 -12.20 6.04 -4.36
C LEU A 133 -12.39 5.02 -3.25
N ILE A 134 -12.40 3.73 -3.61
CA ILE A 134 -12.29 2.61 -2.66
C ILE A 134 -10.95 1.95 -2.92
N VAL A 135 -10.22 1.68 -1.86
CA VAL A 135 -8.96 0.93 -1.91
C VAL A 135 -9.00 -0.19 -0.88
N CYS A 136 -8.79 -1.42 -1.33
CA CYS A 136 -8.75 -2.58 -0.45
C CYS A 136 -7.35 -3.19 -0.46
N ALA A 137 -6.82 -3.48 0.72
CA ALA A 137 -5.64 -4.32 0.89
C ALA A 137 -6.07 -5.73 1.31
N TYR A 138 -5.46 -6.73 0.70
CA TYR A 138 -5.70 -8.15 0.96
C TYR A 138 -4.36 -8.84 1.22
N CYS A 139 -4.27 -9.59 2.31
CA CYS A 139 -3.09 -10.40 2.60
C CYS A 139 -3.43 -11.59 3.50
N PRO A 140 -2.63 -12.67 3.47
CA PRO A 140 -2.67 -13.70 4.50
C PRO A 140 -2.30 -13.14 5.88
N TYR A 141 -2.67 -13.86 6.93
CA TYR A 141 -2.36 -13.49 8.31
C TYR A 141 -0.89 -13.17 8.53
N GLY A 142 -0.65 -12.04 9.17
CA GLY A 142 0.68 -11.58 9.56
C GLY A 142 1.53 -10.98 8.44
N HIS A 143 1.02 -10.89 7.22
CA HIS A 143 1.69 -10.22 6.11
C HIS A 143 1.40 -8.72 6.20
N THR A 144 2.34 -7.94 6.69
CA THR A 144 2.15 -6.50 6.92
C THR A 144 2.71 -5.61 5.80
N GLU A 145 3.52 -6.17 4.91
CA GLU A 145 4.16 -5.44 3.81
C GLU A 145 3.17 -4.84 2.80
N VAL A 146 1.97 -5.43 2.69
CA VAL A 146 0.90 -4.89 1.87
C VAL A 146 0.42 -3.51 2.36
N TYR A 147 0.55 -3.22 3.66
CA TYR A 147 0.16 -1.91 4.21
C TYR A 147 1.15 -0.82 3.83
N ASP A 148 2.43 -1.13 3.67
CA ASP A 148 3.43 -0.20 3.11
C ASP A 148 3.10 0.12 1.65
N LEU A 149 2.70 -0.88 0.86
CA LEU A 149 2.20 -0.69 -0.50
C LEU A 149 0.95 0.19 -0.51
N LEU A 150 -0.01 -0.07 0.38
CA LEU A 150 -1.25 0.69 0.53
C LEU A 150 -0.96 2.17 0.81
N ILE A 151 -0.11 2.47 1.79
CA ILE A 151 0.31 3.84 2.12
C ILE A 151 1.05 4.49 0.96
N THR A 152 1.96 3.77 0.32
CA THR A 152 2.73 4.26 -0.84
C THR A 152 1.79 4.71 -1.97
N VAL A 153 0.83 3.87 -2.33
CA VAL A 153 -0.13 4.17 -3.41
C VAL A 153 -1.04 5.33 -3.01
N LEU A 154 -1.66 5.27 -1.83
CA LEU A 154 -2.60 6.30 -1.39
C LEU A 154 -1.92 7.66 -1.15
N SER A 155 -0.69 7.70 -0.64
CA SER A 155 0.05 8.95 -0.42
C SER A 155 0.35 9.71 -1.71
N SER A 156 0.35 9.03 -2.84
CA SER A 156 0.47 9.66 -4.16
C SER A 156 -0.80 10.35 -4.64
N ILE A 157 -1.93 10.10 -3.96
CA ILE A 157 -3.27 10.58 -4.34
C ILE A 157 -3.82 11.57 -3.30
N THR A 158 -3.62 11.29 -2.01
CA THR A 158 -4.19 12.04 -0.88
C THR A 158 -3.29 12.02 0.35
N ASN A 159 -3.65 12.78 1.39
CA ASN A 159 -2.95 12.72 2.68
C ASN A 159 -3.33 11.44 3.44
N THR A 160 -2.34 10.63 3.78
CA THR A 160 -2.51 9.33 4.45
C THR A 160 -2.12 9.35 5.93
N THR A 161 -1.78 10.48 6.52
CA THR A 161 -1.25 10.55 7.90
C THR A 161 -2.19 9.89 8.92
N VAL A 162 -3.50 10.08 8.79
CA VAL A 162 -4.47 9.49 9.73
C VAL A 162 -4.59 7.97 9.55
N LEU A 163 -4.48 7.48 8.31
CA LEU A 163 -4.48 6.06 7.99
C LEU A 163 -3.21 5.38 8.47
N ASP A 164 -2.06 5.98 8.20
CA ASP A 164 -0.76 5.47 8.65
C ASP A 164 -0.69 5.36 10.18
N ASN A 165 -1.17 6.38 10.90
CA ASN A 165 -1.28 6.34 12.35
C ASN A 165 -2.21 5.22 12.83
N TRP A 166 -3.37 5.03 12.22
CA TRP A 166 -4.31 3.98 12.58
C TRP A 166 -3.73 2.57 12.31
N LEU A 167 -3.12 2.35 11.13
CA LEU A 167 -2.46 1.09 10.80
C LEU A 167 -1.38 0.74 11.82
N ASN A 168 -0.48 1.68 12.14
CA ASN A 168 0.66 1.42 13.02
C ASN A 168 0.29 1.30 14.50
N ASN A 169 -0.75 1.98 14.98
CA ASN A 169 -1.09 1.99 16.41
C ASN A 169 -2.22 1.04 16.79
N GLU A 170 -3.10 0.69 15.83
CA GLU A 170 -4.30 -0.11 16.10
C GLU A 170 -4.29 -1.43 15.33
N TRP A 171 -4.25 -1.38 14.00
CA TRP A 171 -4.45 -2.56 13.16
C TRP A 171 -3.27 -3.54 13.17
N ILE A 172 -2.07 -3.10 12.77
CA ILE A 172 -0.88 -3.96 12.70
C ILE A 172 -0.56 -4.62 14.05
N PRO A 173 -0.58 -3.89 15.20
CA PRO A 173 -0.40 -4.51 16.50
C PRO A 173 -1.46 -5.55 16.86
N MET A 174 -2.69 -5.42 16.35
CA MET A 174 -3.75 -6.39 16.59
C MET A 174 -3.51 -7.68 15.81
N VAL A 175 -3.22 -7.59 14.49
CA VAL A 175 -3.07 -8.78 13.62
C VAL A 175 -1.74 -9.52 13.81
N THR A 176 -0.74 -8.88 14.40
CA THR A 176 0.59 -9.49 14.65
C THR A 176 0.76 -10.09 16.05
N LYS A 177 -0.23 -9.95 16.95
CA LYS A 177 -0.17 -10.45 18.34
C LYS A 177 -0.55 -11.92 18.52
N GLN A 178 -0.54 -12.73 17.47
CA GLN A 178 -0.88 -14.16 17.54
C GLN A 178 0.29 -15.05 17.94
#